data_7b887f3856fb30daefaa0078859f1927
#
_entry.id   7b887f3856fb30daefaa0078859f1927
#
_cell.length_a   1.000
_cell.length_b   1.000
_cell.length_c   1.000
_cell.angle_alpha   90.00
_cell.angle_beta   90.00
_cell.angle_gamma   90.00
#
_symmetry.space_group_name_H-M   'P 1'
#
loop_
_entity.id
_entity.type
_entity.pdbx_description
1 polymer ?
#
loop_
_entity_poly.entity_id
_entity_poly.type
_entity_poly.pdbx_seq_one_letter_code
_entity_poly.pdbx_strand_id
1 'polypeptide(L)'
;MQTITQHILTDQMDYQNSVVLNCQIRYPQFNNASCNQEAHQTINQYYVTQASEKGRYCRTVLYPQATEEANYSRDRSFPFFPYEFNVSYVVTYSQDCIFSLFSEQYTFTGGAHGSTLRTSETWDAESGRQMTLNDFYSDNPSYIQDIQNWIQLEIAERLKANPGTYFDNYPQLLRNSFHPENFYMTPEGIVIYYQQYDIAPYSSGIPEFLLPFDANVSES
;
A
#
# COMPACT_ATOMS: atom_id res chain seq x y z
N MET A 1 -18.29 11.13 -17.17
CA MET A 1 -18.06 9.72 -16.80
C MET A 1 -16.60 9.60 -16.42
N GLN A 2 -16.30 9.07 -15.26
CA GLN A 2 -14.94 8.85 -14.79
C GLN A 2 -14.31 7.67 -15.52
N THR A 3 -13.09 7.85 -15.99
CA THR A 3 -12.31 6.79 -16.64
C THR A 3 -10.97 6.68 -15.91
N ILE A 4 -10.59 5.47 -15.55
CA ILE A 4 -9.28 5.17 -14.99
C ILE A 4 -8.55 4.29 -15.99
N THR A 5 -7.41 4.77 -16.47
CA THR A 5 -6.56 4.04 -17.41
C THR A 5 -5.34 3.51 -16.66
N GLN A 6 -5.05 2.23 -16.83
CA GLN A 6 -3.85 1.62 -16.26
C GLN A 6 -2.66 1.85 -17.20
N HIS A 7 -1.57 2.34 -16.65
CA HIS A 7 -0.26 2.40 -17.29
C HIS A 7 0.69 1.40 -16.65
N ILE A 8 1.64 0.91 -17.45
CA ILE A 8 2.60 -0.10 -16.99
C ILE A 8 4.00 0.31 -17.46
N LEU A 9 4.95 0.36 -16.52
CA LEU A 9 6.38 0.36 -16.81
C LEU A 9 6.90 -1.05 -16.55
N THR A 10 7.59 -1.62 -17.53
CA THR A 10 8.25 -2.93 -17.40
C THR A 10 9.71 -2.80 -17.76
N ASP A 11 10.56 -3.46 -17.01
CA ASP A 11 11.98 -3.55 -17.28
C ASP A 11 12.50 -4.93 -16.87
N GLN A 12 13.11 -5.65 -17.79
CA GLN A 12 13.78 -6.91 -17.54
C GLN A 12 15.28 -6.67 -17.70
N MET A 13 16.04 -6.95 -16.67
CA MET A 13 17.45 -6.63 -16.63
C MET A 13 18.28 -7.90 -16.58
N ASP A 14 19.17 -8.02 -17.56
CA ASP A 14 20.02 -9.18 -17.74
C ASP A 14 21.45 -8.89 -17.25
N TYR A 15 22.10 -9.92 -16.75
CA TYR A 15 23.53 -9.93 -16.46
C TYR A 15 24.15 -11.24 -16.94
N GLN A 16 25.19 -11.14 -17.75
CA GLN A 16 25.89 -12.31 -18.33
C GLN A 16 24.96 -13.34 -18.98
N ASN A 17 24.05 -12.86 -19.82
CA ASN A 17 23.03 -13.63 -20.57
C ASN A 17 21.97 -14.36 -19.70
N SER A 18 21.77 -13.92 -18.47
CA SER A 18 20.72 -14.42 -17.58
C SER A 18 19.93 -13.28 -17.00
N VAL A 19 18.62 -13.43 -16.91
CA VAL A 19 17.74 -12.48 -16.24
C VAL A 19 18.13 -12.45 -14.75
N VAL A 20 18.38 -11.26 -14.22
CA VAL A 20 18.69 -11.07 -12.79
C VAL A 20 17.65 -10.25 -12.06
N LEU A 21 16.86 -9.44 -12.77
CA LEU A 21 15.78 -8.65 -12.17
C LEU A 21 14.61 -8.49 -13.16
N ASN A 22 13.40 -8.72 -12.67
CA ASN A 22 12.15 -8.35 -13.33
C ASN A 22 11.51 -7.20 -12.56
N CYS A 23 11.21 -6.09 -13.25
CA CYS A 23 10.57 -4.91 -12.67
C CYS A 23 9.28 -4.63 -13.44
N GLN A 24 8.14 -4.58 -12.72
CA GLN A 24 6.85 -4.22 -13.29
C GLN A 24 6.12 -3.24 -12.38
N ILE A 25 5.76 -2.08 -12.90
CA ILE A 25 5.11 -1.01 -12.13
C ILE A 25 3.84 -0.61 -12.85
N ARG A 26 2.69 -0.93 -12.24
CA ARG A 26 1.37 -0.50 -12.69
C ARG A 26 0.97 0.75 -11.91
N TYR A 27 0.45 1.75 -12.61
CA TYR A 27 -0.03 2.97 -12.00
C TYR A 27 -1.24 3.52 -12.74
N PRO A 28 -2.15 4.26 -12.04
CA PRO A 28 -3.36 4.80 -12.65
C PRO A 28 -3.11 6.12 -13.35
N GLN A 29 -3.99 6.43 -14.33
CA GLN A 29 -4.28 7.79 -14.77
C GLN A 29 -5.79 8.02 -14.73
N PHE A 30 -6.18 9.13 -14.12
CA PHE A 30 -7.57 9.51 -13.91
C PHE A 30 -8.01 10.54 -14.92
N ASN A 31 -9.23 10.39 -15.42
CA ASN A 31 -9.90 11.41 -16.24
C ASN A 31 -11.39 11.43 -15.87
N ASN A 32 -11.87 12.57 -15.42
CA ASN A 32 -13.27 12.81 -15.13
C ASN A 32 -13.66 14.22 -15.61
N ALA A 33 -14.52 14.28 -16.62
CA ALA A 33 -14.98 15.55 -17.19
C ALA A 33 -15.82 16.40 -16.21
N SER A 34 -16.30 15.80 -15.12
CA SER A 34 -17.14 16.47 -14.12
C SER A 34 -16.35 17.07 -12.95
N CYS A 35 -15.03 16.82 -12.88
CA CYS A 35 -14.15 17.35 -11.83
C CYS A 35 -13.10 18.29 -12.45
N ASN A 36 -12.33 18.97 -11.61
CA ASN A 36 -11.33 19.94 -12.05
C ASN A 36 -10.20 19.29 -12.84
N GLN A 37 -9.96 19.75 -14.07
CA GLN A 37 -8.95 19.18 -14.97
C GLN A 37 -7.51 19.46 -14.53
N GLU A 38 -7.24 20.61 -13.89
CA GLU A 38 -5.90 20.93 -13.36
C GLU A 38 -5.58 20.04 -12.16
N ALA A 39 -6.57 19.76 -11.32
CA ALA A 39 -6.45 18.79 -10.22
C ALA A 39 -6.10 17.39 -10.73
N HIS A 40 -6.77 16.94 -11.80
CA HIS A 40 -6.43 15.65 -12.45
C HIS A 40 -5.00 15.61 -12.97
N GLN A 41 -4.51 16.68 -13.57
CA GLN A 41 -3.12 16.74 -14.05
C GLN A 41 -2.14 16.62 -12.88
N THR A 42 -2.42 17.28 -11.76
CA THR A 42 -1.62 17.19 -10.53
C THR A 42 -1.57 15.77 -9.99
N ILE A 43 -2.73 15.11 -9.86
CA ILE A 43 -2.84 13.74 -9.39
C ILE A 43 -2.13 12.77 -10.34
N ASN A 44 -2.34 12.90 -11.64
CA ASN A 44 -1.71 12.06 -12.65
C ASN A 44 -0.19 12.22 -12.65
N GLN A 45 0.31 13.47 -12.51
CA GLN A 45 1.75 13.74 -12.42
C GLN A 45 2.38 13.10 -11.18
N TYR A 46 1.67 13.07 -10.05
CA TYR A 46 2.11 12.36 -8.85
C TYR A 46 2.37 10.88 -9.16
N TYR A 47 1.41 10.15 -9.77
CA TYR A 47 1.57 8.72 -10.07
C TYR A 47 2.65 8.45 -11.12
N VAL A 48 2.80 9.31 -12.14
CA VAL A 48 3.91 9.22 -13.10
C VAL A 48 5.25 9.38 -12.40
N THR A 49 5.36 10.34 -11.48
CA THR A 49 6.58 10.59 -10.72
C THR A 49 6.92 9.40 -9.83
N GLN A 50 5.94 8.88 -9.08
CA GLN A 50 6.11 7.69 -8.23
C GLN A 50 6.56 6.46 -9.05
N ALA A 51 5.92 6.22 -10.19
CA ALA A 51 6.29 5.12 -11.07
C ALA A 51 7.72 5.27 -11.62
N SER A 52 8.12 6.48 -12.00
CA SER A 52 9.47 6.78 -12.50
C SER A 52 10.54 6.59 -11.42
N GLU A 53 10.26 7.01 -10.18
CA GLU A 53 11.15 6.84 -9.03
C GLU A 53 11.34 5.35 -8.68
N LYS A 54 10.27 4.57 -8.69
CA LYS A 54 10.32 3.12 -8.50
C LYS A 54 11.10 2.43 -9.63
N GLY A 55 10.92 2.84 -10.88
CA GLY A 55 11.73 2.36 -12.01
C GLY A 55 13.21 2.71 -11.88
N ARG A 56 13.52 3.92 -11.38
CA ARG A 56 14.91 4.32 -11.07
C ARG A 56 15.49 3.44 -9.96
N TYR A 57 14.73 3.17 -8.88
CA TYR A 57 15.14 2.28 -7.79
C TYR A 57 15.50 0.88 -8.30
N CYS A 58 14.70 0.31 -9.21
CA CYS A 58 15.03 -0.97 -9.86
C CYS A 58 16.41 -0.93 -10.50
N ARG A 59 16.72 0.12 -11.27
CA ARG A 59 17.99 0.23 -12.02
C ARG A 59 19.19 0.57 -11.16
N THR A 60 19.02 1.43 -10.15
CA THR A 60 20.14 2.00 -9.39
C THR A 60 20.42 1.29 -8.07
N VAL A 61 19.45 0.51 -7.56
CA VAL A 61 19.59 -0.21 -6.29
C VAL A 61 19.44 -1.72 -6.50
N LEU A 62 18.29 -2.18 -7.00
CA LEU A 62 18.03 -3.62 -7.08
C LEU A 62 18.90 -4.33 -8.12
N TYR A 63 19.13 -3.71 -9.28
CA TYR A 63 19.95 -4.34 -10.33
C TYR A 63 21.41 -4.54 -9.91
N PRO A 64 22.13 -3.57 -9.33
CA PRO A 64 23.47 -3.81 -8.77
C PRO A 64 23.48 -4.92 -7.71
N GLN A 65 22.53 -4.93 -6.79
CA GLN A 65 22.42 -5.99 -5.77
C GLN A 65 22.18 -7.37 -6.41
N ALA A 66 21.29 -7.47 -7.39
CA ALA A 66 21.00 -8.72 -8.09
C ALA A 66 22.24 -9.23 -8.86
N THR A 67 23.03 -8.34 -9.46
CA THR A 67 24.27 -8.74 -10.17
C THR A 67 25.33 -9.24 -9.22
N GLU A 68 25.47 -8.62 -8.04
CA GLU A 68 26.39 -9.05 -6.99
C GLU A 68 26.00 -10.45 -6.46
N GLU A 69 24.72 -10.65 -6.14
CA GLU A 69 24.20 -11.94 -5.69
C GLU A 69 24.34 -13.04 -6.74
N ALA A 70 24.10 -12.71 -8.02
CA ALA A 70 24.28 -13.65 -9.14
C ALA A 70 25.74 -14.11 -9.27
N ASN A 71 26.71 -13.21 -9.09
CA ASN A 71 28.14 -13.57 -9.06
C ASN A 71 28.47 -14.46 -7.86
N TYR A 72 28.02 -14.06 -6.66
CA TYR A 72 28.23 -14.82 -5.44
C TYR A 72 27.70 -16.24 -5.53
N SER A 73 26.47 -16.41 -6.07
CA SER A 73 25.81 -17.69 -6.25
C SER A 73 26.59 -18.57 -7.26
N ARG A 74 27.06 -17.97 -8.35
CA ARG A 74 27.85 -18.69 -9.38
C ARG A 74 29.18 -19.20 -8.83
N ASP A 75 29.93 -18.35 -8.12
CA ASP A 75 31.24 -18.69 -7.57
C ASP A 75 31.17 -19.85 -6.56
N ARG A 76 30.00 -20.05 -5.96
CA ARG A 76 29.74 -21.10 -4.97
C ARG A 76 28.85 -22.24 -5.47
N SER A 77 28.44 -22.21 -6.73
CA SER A 77 27.53 -23.18 -7.33
C SER A 77 26.18 -23.28 -6.59
N PHE A 78 25.68 -22.15 -6.07
CA PHE A 78 24.36 -22.06 -5.48
C PHE A 78 23.32 -21.65 -6.55
N PRO A 79 22.04 -22.04 -6.39
CA PRO A 79 20.97 -21.55 -7.26
C PRO A 79 20.78 -20.05 -7.04
N PHE A 80 20.71 -19.30 -8.16
CA PHE A 80 20.27 -17.91 -8.16
C PHE A 80 18.82 -17.83 -8.63
N PHE A 81 18.03 -17.03 -7.94
CA PHE A 81 16.66 -16.70 -8.33
C PHE A 81 16.59 -15.23 -8.71
N PRO A 82 16.09 -14.88 -9.90
CA PRO A 82 15.96 -13.48 -10.29
C PRO A 82 15.19 -12.68 -9.25
N TYR A 83 15.64 -11.46 -8.99
CA TYR A 83 14.91 -10.52 -8.17
C TYR A 83 13.60 -10.12 -8.87
N GLU A 84 12.58 -9.84 -8.08
CA GLU A 84 11.30 -9.37 -8.56
C GLU A 84 10.90 -8.07 -7.84
N PHE A 85 10.41 -7.12 -8.61
CA PHE A 85 9.85 -5.88 -8.10
C PHE A 85 8.54 -5.61 -8.84
N ASN A 86 7.41 -5.81 -8.15
CA ASN A 86 6.09 -5.67 -8.72
C ASN A 86 5.27 -4.65 -7.96
N VAL A 87 4.77 -3.64 -8.66
CA VAL A 87 3.81 -2.67 -8.10
C VAL A 87 2.47 -2.84 -8.79
N SER A 88 1.44 -3.02 -7.99
CA SER A 88 0.04 -3.04 -8.41
C SER A 88 -0.76 -2.02 -7.60
N TYR A 89 -1.96 -1.69 -8.05
CA TYR A 89 -2.87 -0.82 -7.32
C TYR A 89 -4.31 -1.31 -7.43
N VAL A 90 -5.12 -0.92 -6.44
CA VAL A 90 -6.56 -1.13 -6.44
C VAL A 90 -7.25 0.20 -6.14
N VAL A 91 -8.13 0.64 -7.04
CA VAL A 91 -9.00 1.79 -6.77
C VAL A 91 -10.15 1.31 -5.91
N THR A 92 -10.27 1.85 -4.70
CA THR A 92 -11.22 1.41 -3.68
C THR A 92 -12.44 2.33 -3.58
N TYR A 93 -12.27 3.61 -3.97
CA TYR A 93 -13.35 4.60 -4.00
C TYR A 93 -13.18 5.55 -5.18
N SER A 94 -14.30 5.95 -5.79
CA SER A 94 -14.27 6.82 -6.95
C SER A 94 -15.64 7.44 -7.24
N GLN A 95 -16.06 8.38 -6.39
CA GLN A 95 -17.34 9.10 -6.48
C GLN A 95 -17.16 10.55 -6.00
N ASP A 96 -18.05 11.45 -6.46
CA ASP A 96 -18.14 12.84 -5.98
C ASP A 96 -16.81 13.61 -6.00
N CYS A 97 -16.02 13.39 -7.04
CA CYS A 97 -14.66 13.93 -7.20
C CYS A 97 -13.69 13.56 -6.08
N ILE A 98 -13.94 12.44 -5.39
CA ILE A 98 -12.99 11.83 -4.46
C ILE A 98 -12.48 10.54 -5.08
N PHE A 99 -11.16 10.35 -5.06
CA PHE A 99 -10.48 9.10 -5.44
C PHE A 99 -9.72 8.53 -4.28
N SER A 100 -9.89 7.24 -4.03
CA SER A 100 -9.06 6.54 -3.08
C SER A 100 -8.56 5.25 -3.69
N LEU A 101 -7.30 4.94 -3.43
CA LEU A 101 -6.68 3.70 -3.85
C LEU A 101 -5.59 3.28 -2.86
N PHE A 102 -5.21 2.03 -2.92
CA PHE A 102 -3.93 1.59 -2.37
C PHE A 102 -3.05 0.98 -3.46
N SER A 103 -1.75 1.05 -3.26
CA SER A 103 -0.72 0.40 -4.07
C SER A 103 0.03 -0.62 -3.22
N GLU A 104 0.33 -1.78 -3.80
CA GLU A 104 1.17 -2.80 -3.18
C GLU A 104 2.46 -2.96 -3.98
N GLN A 105 3.57 -2.84 -3.28
CA GLN A 105 4.91 -3.07 -3.81
C GLN A 105 5.44 -4.38 -3.26
N TYR A 106 5.46 -5.42 -4.07
CA TYR A 106 6.09 -6.69 -3.77
C TYR A 106 7.55 -6.65 -4.20
N THR A 107 8.45 -7.05 -3.30
CA THR A 107 9.89 -7.13 -3.57
C THR A 107 10.40 -8.50 -3.14
N PHE A 108 11.03 -9.23 -4.06
CA PHE A 108 11.75 -10.47 -3.80
C PHE A 108 13.22 -10.30 -4.17
N THR A 109 14.08 -10.55 -3.20
CA THR A 109 15.54 -10.45 -3.35
C THR A 109 16.25 -11.74 -2.92
N GLY A 110 15.58 -12.88 -3.13
CA GLY A 110 16.05 -14.17 -2.66
C GLY A 110 15.43 -14.57 -1.32
N GLY A 111 15.74 -15.78 -0.85
CA GLY A 111 15.20 -16.34 0.37
C GLY A 111 13.90 -17.10 0.17
N ALA A 112 13.13 -17.29 1.25
CA ALA A 112 11.93 -18.13 1.26
C ALA A 112 10.70 -17.41 0.65
N HIS A 113 10.62 -16.10 0.75
CA HIS A 113 9.51 -15.27 0.22
C HIS A 113 9.96 -13.81 0.09
N GLY A 114 9.21 -13.03 -0.69
CA GLY A 114 9.34 -11.59 -0.75
C GLY A 114 8.58 -10.88 0.36
N SER A 115 8.59 -9.55 0.33
CA SER A 115 7.84 -8.68 1.21
C SER A 115 6.91 -7.77 0.41
N THR A 116 5.77 -7.42 1.00
CA THR A 116 4.82 -6.47 0.43
C THR A 116 4.75 -5.23 1.31
N LEU A 117 4.93 -4.06 0.69
CA LEU A 117 4.67 -2.76 1.31
C LEU A 117 3.43 -2.18 0.66
N ARG A 118 2.42 -1.77 1.46
CA ARG A 118 1.24 -1.05 0.97
C ARG A 118 1.37 0.43 1.25
N THR A 119 1.01 1.24 0.29
CA THR A 119 0.76 2.68 0.44
C THR A 119 -0.64 3.00 -0.05
N SER A 120 -1.22 4.08 0.41
CA SER A 120 -2.55 4.49 -0.03
C SER A 120 -2.65 6.00 -0.13
N GLU A 121 -3.46 6.46 -1.06
CA GLU A 121 -3.76 7.86 -1.25
C GLU A 121 -5.25 8.07 -1.46
N THR A 122 -5.78 9.10 -0.80
CA THR A 122 -7.14 9.62 -1.04
C THR A 122 -7.03 11.06 -1.52
N TRP A 123 -7.67 11.38 -2.63
CA TRP A 123 -7.55 12.65 -3.32
C TRP A 123 -8.90 13.36 -3.43
N ASP A 124 -8.90 14.64 -3.14
CA ASP A 124 -9.93 15.57 -3.57
C ASP A 124 -9.59 16.05 -5.00
N ALA A 125 -10.34 15.60 -5.99
CA ALA A 125 -10.11 15.90 -7.39
C ALA A 125 -10.70 17.26 -7.84
N GLU A 126 -11.32 18.02 -6.95
CA GLU A 126 -11.65 19.43 -7.19
C GLU A 126 -10.46 20.33 -6.89
N SER A 127 -9.74 20.06 -5.81
CA SER A 127 -8.58 20.84 -5.38
C SER A 127 -7.23 20.27 -5.84
N GLY A 128 -7.15 18.99 -6.15
CA GLY A 128 -5.90 18.25 -6.39
C GLY A 128 -5.11 17.97 -5.12
N ARG A 129 -5.74 18.13 -3.94
CA ARG A 129 -5.12 17.91 -2.64
C ARG A 129 -5.27 16.45 -2.21
N GLN A 130 -4.20 15.89 -1.67
CA GLN A 130 -4.28 14.63 -0.94
C GLN A 130 -4.99 14.86 0.41
N MET A 131 -6.01 14.03 0.66
CA MET A 131 -6.74 14.04 1.92
C MET A 131 -6.00 13.24 2.98
N THR A 132 -6.13 13.67 4.22
CA THR A 132 -5.57 13.02 5.39
C THR A 132 -6.68 12.37 6.21
N LEU A 133 -6.35 11.44 7.09
CA LEU A 133 -7.31 10.83 7.99
C LEU A 133 -8.04 11.88 8.86
N ASN A 134 -7.34 12.95 9.24
CA ASN A 134 -7.92 14.06 10.01
C ASN A 134 -9.05 14.79 9.26
N ASP A 135 -9.06 14.82 7.93
CA ASP A 135 -10.12 15.46 7.16
C ASP A 135 -11.50 14.80 7.39
N PHE A 136 -11.52 13.54 7.84
CA PHE A 136 -12.74 12.78 8.14
C PHE A 136 -13.16 12.85 9.62
N TYR A 137 -12.28 13.37 10.49
CA TYR A 137 -12.48 13.42 11.94
C TYR A 137 -12.16 14.79 12.52
N SER A 138 -12.35 15.87 11.76
CA SER A 138 -11.95 17.25 12.12
C SER A 138 -12.53 17.73 13.45
N ASP A 139 -13.71 17.25 13.82
CA ASP A 139 -14.43 17.65 15.05
C ASP A 139 -14.08 16.76 16.26
N ASN A 140 -13.26 15.73 16.08
CA ASN A 140 -12.85 14.81 17.15
C ASN A 140 -11.32 14.82 17.34
N PRO A 141 -10.79 15.58 18.31
CA PRO A 141 -9.34 15.63 18.55
C PRO A 141 -8.75 14.31 19.07
N SER A 142 -9.60 13.38 19.53
CA SER A 142 -9.20 12.07 20.05
C SER A 142 -9.37 10.93 19.05
N TYR A 143 -9.70 11.22 17.79
CA TYR A 143 -10.06 10.23 16.79
C TYR A 143 -9.03 9.07 16.65
N ILE A 144 -7.75 9.35 16.77
CA ILE A 144 -6.71 8.32 16.71
C ILE A 144 -6.88 7.31 17.85
N GLN A 145 -7.10 7.80 19.08
CA GLN A 145 -7.29 6.92 20.23
C GLN A 145 -8.57 6.09 20.09
N ASP A 146 -9.64 6.70 19.59
CA ASP A 146 -10.92 6.02 19.39
C ASP A 146 -10.81 4.91 18.34
N ILE A 147 -10.15 5.20 17.22
CA ILE A 147 -9.84 4.21 16.17
C ILE A 147 -9.00 3.06 16.73
N GLN A 148 -7.93 3.35 17.47
CA GLN A 148 -7.08 2.33 18.07
C GLN A 148 -7.84 1.46 19.07
N ASN A 149 -8.70 2.05 19.90
CA ASN A 149 -9.53 1.31 20.84
C ASN A 149 -10.52 0.39 20.10
N TRP A 150 -11.17 0.90 19.06
CA TRP A 150 -12.09 0.13 18.23
C TRP A 150 -11.37 -1.05 17.55
N ILE A 151 -10.20 -0.82 16.93
CA ILE A 151 -9.40 -1.88 16.31
C ILE A 151 -8.99 -2.93 17.35
N GLN A 152 -8.62 -2.52 18.56
CA GLN A 152 -8.25 -3.45 19.63
C GLN A 152 -9.41 -4.38 19.99
N LEU A 153 -10.65 -3.87 20.07
CA LEU A 153 -11.84 -4.67 20.32
C LEU A 153 -12.13 -5.63 19.15
N GLU A 154 -12.02 -5.14 17.93
CA GLU A 154 -12.22 -5.95 16.72
C GLU A 154 -11.21 -7.12 16.64
N ILE A 155 -9.93 -6.88 16.96
CA ILE A 155 -8.93 -7.96 17.04
C ILE A 155 -9.28 -8.97 18.10
N ALA A 156 -9.75 -8.53 19.28
CA ALA A 156 -10.15 -9.44 20.35
C ALA A 156 -11.31 -10.35 19.92
N GLU A 157 -12.26 -9.84 19.14
CA GLU A 157 -13.34 -10.66 18.56
C GLU A 157 -12.81 -11.65 17.51
N ARG A 158 -11.95 -11.19 16.58
CA ARG A 158 -11.34 -12.05 15.54
C ARG A 158 -10.51 -13.19 16.14
N LEU A 159 -9.83 -12.94 17.25
CA LEU A 159 -9.02 -13.97 17.96
C LEU A 159 -9.87 -15.07 18.60
N LYS A 160 -11.15 -14.83 18.93
CA LYS A 160 -12.06 -15.89 19.41
C LYS A 160 -12.34 -16.92 18.33
N ALA A 161 -12.46 -16.48 17.07
CA ALA A 161 -12.70 -17.37 15.93
C ALA A 161 -11.40 -17.97 15.38
N ASN A 162 -10.31 -17.22 15.36
CA ASN A 162 -9.03 -17.60 14.75
C ASN A 162 -7.84 -17.27 15.68
N PRO A 163 -7.58 -18.12 16.71
CA PRO A 163 -6.45 -17.92 17.61
C PRO A 163 -5.09 -17.92 16.87
N GLY A 164 -4.17 -17.05 17.28
CA GLY A 164 -2.80 -16.99 16.74
C GLY A 164 -2.64 -16.21 15.43
N THR A 165 -3.69 -15.52 14.95
CA THR A 165 -3.61 -14.67 13.75
C THR A 165 -2.98 -13.31 14.01
N TYR A 166 -2.80 -12.92 15.27
CA TYR A 166 -2.11 -11.71 15.72
C TYR A 166 -1.05 -12.08 16.75
N PHE A 167 -0.05 -11.21 16.94
CA PHE A 167 0.95 -11.40 18.00
C PHE A 167 0.35 -11.25 19.40
N ASP A 168 0.88 -11.93 20.40
CA ASP A 168 0.35 -11.87 21.77
C ASP A 168 0.38 -10.45 22.37
N ASN A 169 1.38 -9.66 21.98
CA ASN A 169 1.55 -8.26 22.41
C ASN A 169 0.93 -7.25 21.43
N TYR A 170 -0.01 -7.68 20.58
CA TYR A 170 -0.66 -6.80 19.59
C TYR A 170 -1.24 -5.50 20.18
N PRO A 171 -1.75 -5.42 21.42
CA PRO A 171 -2.29 -4.16 21.93
C PRO A 171 -1.26 -3.03 22.04
N GLN A 172 0.01 -3.40 22.32
CA GLN A 172 1.12 -2.45 22.33
C GLN A 172 1.60 -2.15 20.91
N LEU A 173 1.74 -3.18 20.08
CA LEU A 173 2.19 -3.04 18.69
C LEU A 173 1.22 -2.18 17.87
N LEU A 174 -0.09 -2.37 18.04
CA LEU A 174 -1.14 -1.59 17.40
C LEU A 174 -0.96 -0.08 17.62
N ARG A 175 -0.61 0.34 18.84
CA ARG A 175 -0.39 1.76 19.14
C ARG A 175 0.93 2.26 18.58
N ASN A 176 1.98 1.45 18.65
CA ASN A 176 3.33 1.84 18.22
C ASN A 176 3.47 1.90 16.69
N SER A 177 2.73 1.05 15.97
CA SER A 177 2.77 0.92 14.51
C SER A 177 1.57 1.60 13.83
N PHE A 178 0.81 2.42 14.57
CA PHE A 178 -0.28 3.19 13.96
C PHE A 178 0.28 4.34 13.15
N HIS A 179 -0.04 4.36 11.87
CA HIS A 179 0.32 5.40 10.93
C HIS A 179 -0.97 6.01 10.36
N PRO A 180 -1.28 7.29 10.64
CA PRO A 180 -2.50 7.93 10.17
C PRO A 180 -2.60 8.06 8.65
N GLU A 181 -1.50 7.88 7.92
CA GLU A 181 -1.44 7.78 6.46
C GLU A 181 -1.84 6.39 5.91
N ASN A 182 -1.87 5.35 6.77
CA ASN A 182 -2.23 3.99 6.38
C ASN A 182 -3.76 3.80 6.35
N PHE A 183 -4.44 4.53 5.47
CA PHE A 183 -5.88 4.40 5.29
C PHE A 183 -6.28 4.57 3.82
N TYR A 184 -7.43 4.02 3.47
CA TYR A 184 -8.11 4.29 2.21
C TYR A 184 -9.62 4.29 2.39
N MET A 185 -10.35 4.91 1.46
CA MET A 185 -11.82 4.91 1.45
C MET A 185 -12.37 3.73 0.66
N THR A 186 -13.51 3.25 1.11
CA THR A 186 -14.43 2.38 0.36
C THR A 186 -15.82 2.98 0.38
N PRO A 187 -16.80 2.50 -0.41
CA PRO A 187 -18.20 2.95 -0.31
C PRO A 187 -18.80 2.74 1.09
N GLU A 188 -18.31 1.76 1.83
CA GLU A 188 -18.82 1.36 3.15
C GLU A 188 -18.20 2.17 4.30
N GLY A 189 -17.01 2.75 4.10
CA GLY A 189 -16.30 3.43 5.18
C GLY A 189 -14.81 3.65 4.90
N ILE A 190 -14.08 3.97 5.97
CA ILE A 190 -12.63 4.12 5.95
C ILE A 190 -11.99 2.82 6.41
N VAL A 191 -11.04 2.31 5.64
CA VAL A 191 -10.23 1.16 6.03
C VAL A 191 -8.89 1.65 6.55
N ILE A 192 -8.54 1.25 7.78
CA ILE A 192 -7.20 1.38 8.36
C ILE A 192 -6.46 0.07 8.15
N TYR A 193 -5.19 0.13 7.77
CA TYR A 193 -4.37 -1.07 7.60
C TYR A 193 -3.03 -0.96 8.32
N TYR A 194 -2.48 -2.12 8.68
CA TYR A 194 -1.14 -2.28 9.24
C TYR A 194 -0.27 -3.07 8.26
N GLN A 195 1.02 -2.72 8.17
CA GLN A 195 1.93 -3.43 7.29
C GLN A 195 2.16 -4.88 7.75
N GLN A 196 2.72 -5.70 6.87
CA GLN A 196 3.18 -7.04 7.25
C GLN A 196 4.10 -6.94 8.45
N TYR A 197 3.91 -7.82 9.43
CA TYR A 197 4.68 -7.89 10.69
C TYR A 197 4.44 -6.75 11.70
N ASP A 198 3.62 -5.74 11.41
CA ASP A 198 3.33 -4.71 12.39
C ASP A 198 2.64 -5.25 13.64
N ILE A 199 1.55 -6.01 13.44
CA ILE A 199 0.71 -6.52 14.53
C ILE A 199 0.39 -8.02 14.39
N ALA A 200 0.79 -8.64 13.29
CA ALA A 200 0.44 -10.01 12.93
C ALA A 200 1.60 -10.69 12.19
N PRO A 201 1.70 -12.04 12.19
CA PRO A 201 2.71 -12.76 11.45
C PRO A 201 2.48 -12.66 9.93
N TYR A 202 3.52 -12.94 9.14
CA TYR A 202 3.49 -12.89 7.67
C TYR A 202 2.29 -13.63 7.05
N SER A 203 1.92 -14.78 7.63
CA SER A 203 0.79 -15.57 7.15
C SER A 203 -0.58 -14.88 7.24
N SER A 204 -0.69 -13.83 8.06
CA SER A 204 -1.91 -13.01 8.18
C SER A 204 -1.98 -11.88 7.15
N GLY A 205 -0.91 -11.68 6.36
CA GLY A 205 -0.85 -10.63 5.35
C GLY A 205 -0.80 -9.21 5.94
N ILE A 206 -1.54 -8.31 5.33
CA ILE A 206 -1.72 -6.92 5.74
C ILE A 206 -3.07 -6.83 6.45
N PRO A 207 -3.13 -6.67 7.79
CA PRO A 207 -4.39 -6.56 8.52
C PRO A 207 -5.17 -5.29 8.17
N GLU A 208 -6.47 -5.43 7.95
CA GLU A 208 -7.38 -4.35 7.56
C GLU A 208 -8.57 -4.28 8.51
N PHE A 209 -9.02 -3.03 8.77
CA PHE A 209 -10.10 -2.72 9.69
C PHE A 209 -11.02 -1.65 9.07
N LEU A 210 -12.24 -2.03 8.75
CA LEU A 210 -13.26 -1.13 8.20
C LEU A 210 -13.93 -0.34 9.33
N LEU A 211 -13.88 0.98 9.23
CA LEU A 211 -14.62 1.94 10.05
C LEU A 211 -15.81 2.44 9.23
N PRO A 212 -17.03 1.93 9.46
CA PRO A 212 -18.21 2.32 8.67
C PRO A 212 -18.54 3.81 8.82
N PHE A 213 -19.00 4.46 7.74
CA PHE A 213 -19.45 5.86 7.79
C PHE A 213 -20.67 6.06 8.71
N ASP A 214 -21.55 5.06 8.81
CA ASP A 214 -22.76 5.12 9.64
C ASP A 214 -22.55 4.68 11.10
N ALA A 215 -21.33 4.30 11.46
CA ALA A 215 -20.98 4.09 12.85
C ALA A 215 -20.92 5.47 13.55
N ASN A 216 -22.11 6.05 13.84
CA ASN A 216 -22.22 6.97 14.95
C ASN A 216 -21.59 6.25 16.14
N VAL A 217 -20.38 6.63 16.52
CA VAL A 217 -19.82 6.28 17.82
C VAL A 217 -20.75 6.91 18.84
N SER A 218 -21.84 6.20 19.13
CA SER A 218 -22.77 6.59 20.17
C SER A 218 -21.99 6.50 21.47
N GLU A 219 -21.80 7.68 22.04
CA GLU A 219 -21.38 7.87 23.42
C GLU A 219 -22.00 6.80 24.33
N SER A 220 -21.18 6.04 24.98
CA SER A 220 -21.55 5.26 26.16
C SER A 220 -20.59 5.53 27.30
#